data_075eb137bf7d7b5890e7a89716bb411c
#
_entry.id   075eb137bf7d7b5890e7a89716bb411c
#
_cell.length_a   1.000
_cell.length_b   1.000
_cell.length_c   1.000
_cell.angle_alpha   90.00
_cell.angle_beta   90.00
_cell.angle_gamma   90.00
#
_symmetry.space_group_name_H-M   'P 1'
#
loop_
_entity.id
_entity.type
_entity.pdbx_description
1 polymer ?
#
loop_
_entity_poly.entity_id
_entity_poly.type
_entity_poly.pdbx_seq_one_letter_code
_entity_poly.pdbx_strand_id
1 'polypeptide(L)' 'MMEAGIHYLSSLKLGQKGVIESFTDYELSLKLLEMGCIPGEIIEVIRIAPFGDPIAISISGYILSLRKDEAATVKVKMI' A
#
# COMPACT_ATOMS: atom_id res chain seq x y z
N MET A 1 10.88 -22.56 3.77
CA MET A 1 10.00 -22.12 3.21
C MET A 1 9.90 -20.76 3.21
N MET A 2 9.35 -20.17 2.37
CA MET A 2 9.39 -18.89 2.35
C MET A 2 8.17 -18.30 2.74
N GLU A 3 8.20 -17.15 3.17
CA GLU A 3 7.19 -16.42 3.55
C GLU A 3 6.54 -15.89 2.45
N ALA A 4 5.75 -16.44 1.86
CA ALA A 4 5.20 -15.96 0.69
C ALA A 4 4.25 -14.92 0.95
N GLY A 5 4.31 -13.90 0.24
CA GLY A 5 3.21 -13.03 0.09
C GLY A 5 3.06 -11.81 0.96
N ILE A 6 3.88 -11.62 1.96
CA ILE A 6 3.77 -10.42 2.78
C ILE A 6 4.86 -9.44 2.47
N HIS A 7 4.46 -8.25 2.07
CA HIS A 7 5.36 -7.21 1.66
C HIS A 7 4.87 -5.88 2.20
N TYR A 8 5.69 -4.85 2.10
CA TYR A 8 5.25 -3.51 2.44
C TYR A 8 4.86 -2.81 1.14
N LEU A 9 3.85 -1.98 1.20
CA LEU A 9 3.34 -1.32 0.02
C LEU A 9 4.43 -0.54 -0.70
N SER A 10 5.36 0.07 0.04
CA SER A 10 6.43 0.86 -0.54
C SER A 10 7.40 0.04 -1.39
N SER A 11 7.41 -1.27 -1.25
CA SER A 11 8.30 -2.11 -2.02
C SER A 11 7.63 -2.77 -3.22
N LEU A 12 6.36 -2.52 -3.44
CA LEU A 12 5.67 -3.08 -4.59
C LEU A 12 6.07 -2.34 -5.85
N LYS A 13 6.03 -3.06 -6.96
CA LYS A 13 6.38 -2.49 -8.25
C LYS A 13 5.13 -2.12 -9.01
N LEU A 14 5.31 -1.31 -10.04
CA LEU A 14 4.21 -0.86 -10.87
C LEU A 14 3.42 -2.07 -11.37
N GLY A 15 2.12 -2.01 -11.22
CA GLY A 15 1.21 -3.07 -11.67
C GLY A 15 0.99 -4.20 -10.69
N GLN A 16 1.76 -4.25 -9.61
CA GLN A 16 1.54 -5.32 -8.64
C GLN A 16 0.30 -5.04 -7.79
N LYS A 17 -0.36 -6.11 -7.38
CA LYS A 17 -1.56 -6.03 -6.58
C LYS A 17 -1.37 -6.75 -5.26
N GLY A 18 -2.06 -6.32 -4.26
CA GLY A 18 -2.02 -6.97 -2.96
C GLY A 18 -3.24 -6.64 -2.15
N VAL A 19 -3.39 -7.34 -1.03
CA VAL A 19 -4.48 -7.10 -0.09
C VAL A 19 -3.86 -6.44 1.12
N ILE A 20 -4.45 -5.35 1.60
CA ILE A 20 -3.95 -4.69 2.80
C ILE A 20 -4.17 -5.61 3.99
N GLU A 21 -3.09 -5.90 4.74
CA GLU A 21 -3.16 -6.77 5.88
C GLU A 21 -3.22 -5.98 7.17
N SER A 22 -2.28 -5.09 7.38
CA SER A 22 -2.17 -4.36 8.63
C SER A 22 -1.23 -3.20 8.46
N PHE A 23 -1.06 -2.43 9.54
CA PHE A 23 -0.17 -1.28 9.55
C PHE A 23 0.84 -1.46 10.67
N THR A 24 2.03 -0.87 10.49
CA THR A 24 3.07 -0.97 11.51
C THR A 24 3.19 0.30 12.35
N ASP A 25 2.48 1.37 12.01
CA ASP A 25 2.55 2.63 12.73
C ASP A 25 1.12 3.03 13.09
N TYR A 26 0.82 3.10 14.39
CA TYR A 26 -0.54 3.36 14.83
C TYR A 26 -1.04 4.72 14.39
N GLU A 27 -0.25 5.76 14.56
CA GLU A 27 -0.72 7.10 14.21
C GLU A 27 -0.93 7.26 12.71
N LEU A 28 -0.02 6.75 11.90
CA LEU A 28 -0.22 6.81 10.47
C LEU A 28 -1.40 5.94 10.03
N SER A 29 -1.67 4.86 10.75
CA SER A 29 -2.79 4.00 10.38
C SER A 29 -4.11 4.74 10.46
N LEU A 30 -4.26 5.65 11.41
CA LEU A 30 -5.50 6.40 11.55
C LEU A 30 -5.71 7.27 10.31
N LYS A 31 -4.65 7.91 9.82
CA LYS A 31 -4.74 8.74 8.64
C LYS A 31 -5.03 7.88 7.42
N LEU A 32 -4.34 6.76 7.30
CA LEU A 32 -4.52 5.89 6.14
C LEU A 32 -5.92 5.29 6.10
N LEU A 33 -6.46 4.91 7.25
CA LEU A 33 -7.82 4.41 7.30
C LEU A 33 -8.82 5.48 6.85
N GLU A 34 -8.59 6.73 7.25
CA GLU A 34 -9.47 7.81 6.83
C GLU A 34 -9.38 8.05 5.34
N MET A 35 -8.24 7.77 4.72
CA MET A 35 -8.07 7.92 3.30
C MET A 35 -8.68 6.77 2.52
N GLY A 36 -9.06 5.69 3.18
CA GLY A 36 -9.66 4.54 2.52
C GLY A 36 -8.76 3.32 2.43
N CYS A 37 -7.56 3.36 3.05
CA CYS A 37 -6.68 2.21 3.05
C CYS A 37 -7.14 1.25 4.14
N ILE A 38 -8.11 0.43 3.85
CA ILE A 38 -8.76 -0.41 4.83
C ILE A 38 -8.27 -1.85 4.69
N PRO A 39 -7.91 -2.51 5.81
CA PRO A 39 -7.49 -3.92 5.73
C PRO A 39 -8.54 -4.77 5.04
N GLY A 40 -8.09 -5.65 4.18
CA GLY A 40 -8.97 -6.49 3.39
C GLY A 40 -9.21 -5.96 1.98
N GLU A 41 -8.90 -4.68 1.73
CA GLU A 41 -9.11 -4.11 0.41
C GLU A 41 -7.95 -4.49 -0.51
N ILE A 42 -8.26 -4.65 -1.80
CA ILE A 42 -7.24 -4.95 -2.80
C ILE A 42 -6.71 -3.65 -3.36
N ILE A 43 -5.39 -3.53 -3.44
CA ILE A 43 -4.77 -2.35 -4.02
C ILE A 43 -3.93 -2.76 -5.23
N GLU A 44 -3.70 -1.79 -6.10
CA GLU A 44 -2.81 -1.99 -7.24
C GLU A 44 -1.94 -0.75 -7.35
N VAL A 45 -0.65 -0.92 -7.52
CA VAL A 45 0.26 0.22 -7.71
C VAL A 45 0.13 0.66 -9.17
N ILE A 46 -0.39 1.86 -9.40
CA ILE A 46 -0.65 2.34 -10.74
C ILE A 46 0.35 3.38 -11.21
N ARG A 47 1.12 3.97 -10.30
CA ARG A 47 2.15 4.92 -10.69
C ARG A 47 3.16 5.07 -9.56
N ILE A 48 4.42 5.19 -9.93
CA ILE A 48 5.48 5.49 -8.98
C ILE A 48 6.21 6.67 -9.58
N ALA A 49 6.32 7.76 -8.82
CA ALA A 49 7.01 8.95 -9.30
C ALA A 49 8.48 8.65 -9.55
N PRO A 50 9.17 9.46 -10.37
CA PRO A 50 10.52 9.12 -10.82
C PRO A 50 11.52 8.82 -9.72
N PHE A 51 11.37 9.45 -8.54
CA PHE A 51 12.28 9.18 -7.46
C PHE A 51 11.66 8.24 -6.41
N GLY A 52 10.60 7.54 -6.78
CA GLY A 52 9.99 6.57 -5.88
C GLY A 52 8.96 7.17 -4.92
N ASP A 53 8.67 8.46 -5.03
CA ASP A 53 7.79 9.14 -4.10
C ASP A 53 7.15 10.33 -4.78
N PRO A 54 5.82 10.45 -4.79
CA PRO A 54 4.86 9.55 -4.11
C PRO A 54 4.50 8.31 -4.94
N ILE A 55 3.74 7.43 -4.31
CA ILE A 55 3.25 6.22 -4.94
C ILE A 55 1.74 6.34 -5.07
N ALA A 56 1.21 6.12 -6.27
CA ALA A 56 -0.24 6.16 -6.49
C ALA A 56 -0.78 4.74 -6.56
N ILE A 57 -1.85 4.50 -5.84
CA ILE A 57 -2.51 3.21 -5.83
C ILE A 57 -3.97 3.34 -6.18
N SER A 58 -4.52 2.28 -6.75
CA SER A 58 -5.94 2.17 -6.98
C SER A 58 -6.50 1.31 -5.85
N ILE A 59 -7.57 1.76 -5.21
CA ILE A 59 -8.21 1.03 -4.15
C ILE A 59 -9.69 1.38 -4.13
N SER A 60 -10.55 0.38 -4.13
CA SER A 60 -12.00 0.56 -4.07
C SER A 60 -12.54 1.57 -5.08
N GLY A 61 -11.95 1.58 -6.27
CA GLY A 61 -12.42 2.49 -7.31
C GLY A 61 -11.86 3.91 -7.20
N TYR A 62 -11.00 4.18 -6.22
CA TYR A 62 -10.39 5.48 -6.06
C TYR A 62 -8.90 5.38 -6.32
N ILE A 63 -8.29 6.53 -6.60
CA ILE A 63 -6.85 6.60 -6.75
C ILE A 63 -6.32 7.42 -5.59
N LEU A 64 -5.42 6.86 -4.81
CA LEU A 64 -4.82 7.54 -3.69
C LEU A 64 -3.33 7.71 -3.93
N SER A 65 -2.79 8.85 -3.54
CA SER A 65 -1.37 9.12 -3.64
C SER A 65 -0.80 9.09 -2.22
N LEU A 66 0.14 8.22 -1.98
CA LEU A 66 0.76 8.05 -0.67
C LEU A 66 2.21 8.44 -0.71
N ARG A 67 2.70 9.02 0.37
CA ARG A 67 4.11 9.26 0.50
C ARG A 67 4.79 7.92 0.71
N LYS A 68 6.02 7.80 0.28
CA LYS A 68 6.74 6.55 0.39
C LYS A 68 6.84 6.08 1.85
N ASP A 69 7.06 7.01 2.79
CA ASP A 69 7.17 6.62 4.18
C ASP A 69 5.82 6.17 4.75
N GLU A 70 4.72 6.69 4.23
CA GLU A 70 3.40 6.20 4.63
C GLU A 70 3.21 4.78 4.08
N ALA A 71 3.57 4.56 2.82
CA ALA A 71 3.42 3.25 2.20
C ALA A 71 4.31 2.20 2.89
N ALA A 72 5.42 2.63 3.47
CA ALA A 72 6.32 1.72 4.16
C ALA A 72 5.71 1.14 5.44
N THR A 73 4.63 1.71 5.93
CA THR A 73 3.97 1.20 7.14
C THR A 73 2.81 0.27 6.83
N VAL A 74 2.49 0.05 5.55
CA VAL A 74 1.35 -0.76 5.16
C VAL A 74 1.83 -2.13 4.73
N LYS A 75 1.41 -3.15 5.46
CA LYS A 75 1.74 -4.52 5.10
C LYS A 75 0.68 -5.04 4.15
N VAL A 76 1.10 -5.63 3.05
CA VAL A 76 0.19 -6.18 2.06
C VAL A 76 0.55 -7.64 1.79
N LYS A 77 -0.45 -8.41 1.46
CA LYS A 77 -0.24 -9.78 1.07
C LYS A 77 -0.43 -9.82 -0.43
N MET A 78 0.55 -10.35 -1.16
CA MET A 78 0.48 -10.37 -2.61
C MET A 78 -0.61 -11.31 -3.10
N ILE A 79 -1.21 -10.95 -4.21
CA ILE A 79 -2.24 -11.76 -4.81
C ILE A 79 -1.65 -12.58 -5.93
#